data_ad454d31d39252b1b86b4d69c791a2a4
#
_entry.id   ad454d31d39252b1b86b4d69c791a2a4
#
_cell.length_a   1.000
_cell.length_b   1.000
_cell.length_c   1.000
_cell.angle_alpha   90.00
_cell.angle_beta   90.00
_cell.angle_gamma   90.00
#
_symmetry.space_group_name_H-M   'P 1'
#
loop_
_entity.id
_entity.type
_entity.pdbx_description
1 polymer ?
#
loop_
_entity_poly.entity_id
_entity_poly.type
_entity_poly.pdbx_seq_one_letter_code
_entity_poly.pdbx_strand_id
1 'polypeptide(L)'
;KASWESLSKYKTPDWFRDAKFGIFIHWGVYSVPGFGSEWYPRQMYQVGSDEYKHHIATYGPQNKFGYKDFIPMFKAEKFDPQAWVALFKKAGAKYVVPVAEHHDGFAMYKTSLSKWNAFDMGPHRDVVGELAAEVKKQGLVFGLSSHRIEHWFFLNGGKKFDSDVLDPKYNDFYGPAHEENETMSPEYMNDWLM
;
A
#
# COMPACT_ATOMS: atom_id res chain seq x y z
N LYS A 1 16.15 -17.70 14.67
CA LYS A 1 17.40 -16.94 14.55
C LYS A 1 17.52 -16.44 13.11
N ALA A 2 17.78 -15.16 12.90
CA ALA A 2 17.94 -14.58 11.56
C ALA A 2 19.24 -15.10 10.93
N SER A 3 19.16 -16.21 10.20
CA SER A 3 20.30 -16.80 9.48
C SER A 3 19.81 -17.64 8.31
N TRP A 4 20.61 -17.75 7.28
CA TRP A 4 20.33 -18.62 6.12
C TRP A 4 20.12 -20.09 6.54
N GLU A 5 20.86 -20.58 7.54
CA GLU A 5 20.64 -21.91 8.10
C GLU A 5 19.23 -22.08 8.68
N SER A 6 18.70 -21.05 9.35
CA SER A 6 17.34 -21.09 9.88
C SER A 6 16.31 -21.03 8.75
N LEU A 7 16.51 -20.14 7.77
CA LEU A 7 15.59 -19.98 6.63
C LEU A 7 15.53 -21.22 5.74
N SER A 8 16.67 -21.92 5.54
CA SER A 8 16.72 -23.15 4.74
C SER A 8 15.92 -24.32 5.33
N LYS A 9 15.59 -24.26 6.62
CA LYS A 9 14.75 -25.26 7.29
C LYS A 9 13.25 -25.03 7.07
N TYR A 10 12.87 -23.87 6.52
CA TYR A 10 11.46 -23.56 6.25
C TYR A 10 10.91 -24.47 5.16
N LYS A 11 9.74 -25.02 5.43
CA LYS A 11 8.99 -25.81 4.45
C LYS A 11 7.66 -25.10 4.16
N THR A 12 7.33 -24.98 2.88
CA THR A 12 6.03 -24.47 2.46
C THR A 12 4.93 -25.35 3.07
N PRO A 13 3.94 -24.77 3.77
CA PRO A 13 2.84 -25.53 4.35
C PRO A 13 2.06 -26.32 3.29
N ASP A 14 1.61 -27.51 3.65
CA ASP A 14 0.86 -28.39 2.73
C ASP A 14 -0.41 -27.71 2.24
N TRP A 15 -1.14 -27.02 3.13
CA TRP A 15 -2.35 -26.29 2.75
C TRP A 15 -2.11 -25.30 1.60
N PHE A 16 -0.96 -24.60 1.59
CA PHE A 16 -0.64 -23.62 0.55
C PHE A 16 -0.36 -24.31 -0.80
N ARG A 17 0.38 -25.42 -0.76
CA ARG A 17 0.62 -26.25 -1.95
C ARG A 17 -0.67 -26.82 -2.54
N ASP A 18 -1.62 -27.20 -1.67
CA ASP A 18 -2.89 -27.82 -2.06
C ASP A 18 -3.94 -26.79 -2.47
N ALA A 19 -3.84 -25.55 -1.96
CA ALA A 19 -4.78 -24.46 -2.25
C ALA A 19 -4.84 -24.08 -3.73
N LYS A 20 -3.71 -24.08 -4.45
CA LYS A 20 -3.54 -23.81 -5.89
C LYS A 20 -3.99 -22.41 -6.33
N PHE A 21 -5.08 -21.88 -5.80
CA PHE A 21 -5.66 -20.61 -6.24
C PHE A 21 -6.02 -19.71 -5.07
N GLY A 22 -5.55 -18.47 -5.13
CA GLY A 22 -5.87 -17.40 -4.18
C GLY A 22 -6.04 -16.06 -4.90
N ILE A 23 -6.51 -15.08 -4.15
CA ILE A 23 -6.69 -13.70 -4.65
C ILE A 23 -5.68 -12.79 -3.95
N PHE A 24 -4.88 -12.09 -4.74
CA PHE A 24 -4.02 -11.01 -4.28
C PHE A 24 -4.64 -9.67 -4.68
N ILE A 25 -4.77 -8.73 -3.73
CA ILE A 25 -5.48 -7.48 -3.95
C ILE A 25 -4.53 -6.31 -3.79
N HIS A 26 -4.28 -5.58 -4.89
CA HIS A 26 -3.69 -4.24 -4.88
C HIS A 26 -4.81 -3.21 -5.00
N TRP A 27 -5.15 -2.56 -3.89
CA TRP A 27 -6.18 -1.53 -3.85
C TRP A 27 -5.90 -0.57 -2.70
N GLY A 28 -5.94 0.71 -2.98
CA GLY A 28 -5.63 1.77 -2.04
C GLY A 28 -5.81 3.16 -2.66
N VAL A 29 -5.22 4.16 -2.03
CA VAL A 29 -5.27 5.56 -2.50
C VAL A 29 -4.76 5.70 -3.94
N TYR A 30 -3.77 4.91 -4.34
CA TYR A 30 -3.23 4.88 -5.70
C TYR A 30 -4.24 4.44 -6.78
N SER A 31 -5.38 3.88 -6.37
CA SER A 31 -6.46 3.52 -7.31
C SER A 31 -7.35 4.71 -7.68
N VAL A 32 -7.28 5.83 -6.93
CA VAL A 32 -8.13 7.01 -7.16
C VAL A 32 -7.88 7.67 -8.51
N PRO A 33 -6.63 7.94 -8.93
CA PRO A 33 -6.38 8.55 -10.23
C PRO A 33 -6.79 7.67 -11.41
N GLY A 34 -6.88 6.34 -11.25
CA GLY A 34 -7.29 5.42 -12.30
C GLY A 34 -6.42 5.44 -13.55
N PHE A 35 -5.13 5.78 -13.40
CA PHE A 35 -4.17 5.93 -14.48
C PHE A 35 -2.85 5.23 -14.15
N GLY A 36 -2.24 4.56 -15.14
CA GLY A 36 -1.00 3.82 -14.94
C GLY A 36 -1.22 2.56 -14.09
N SER A 37 -0.48 2.45 -12.99
CA SER A 37 -0.51 1.30 -12.09
C SER A 37 -0.54 1.75 -10.62
N GLU A 38 -0.38 0.79 -9.71
CA GLU A 38 -0.18 1.02 -8.27
C GLU A 38 1.09 1.83 -7.96
N TRP A 39 1.95 2.02 -8.94
CA TRP A 39 3.14 2.87 -8.87
C TRP A 39 2.86 4.34 -9.22
N TYR A 40 1.61 4.70 -9.48
CA TYR A 40 1.22 6.08 -9.74
C TYR A 40 1.79 7.08 -8.72
N PRO A 41 1.79 6.82 -7.39
CA PRO A 41 2.32 7.74 -6.40
C PRO A 41 3.82 8.06 -6.60
N ARG A 42 4.59 7.10 -7.11
CA ARG A 42 5.98 7.31 -7.49
C ARG A 42 6.08 8.06 -8.82
N GLN A 43 5.38 7.55 -9.82
CA GLN A 43 5.52 8.03 -11.20
C GLN A 43 5.01 9.46 -11.38
N MET A 44 3.99 9.89 -10.63
CA MET A 44 3.53 11.28 -10.67
C MET A 44 4.60 12.30 -10.23
N TYR A 45 5.65 11.86 -9.54
CA TYR A 45 6.80 12.67 -9.15
C TYR A 45 8.05 12.43 -10.02
N GLN A 46 8.00 11.56 -11.01
CA GLN A 46 9.11 11.36 -11.95
C GLN A 46 8.92 12.25 -13.18
N VAL A 47 9.66 13.36 -13.22
CA VAL A 47 9.57 14.33 -14.33
C VAL A 47 9.73 13.65 -15.68
N GLY A 48 8.75 13.83 -16.56
CA GLY A 48 8.75 13.26 -17.91
C GLY A 48 8.03 11.92 -18.07
N SER A 49 7.63 11.25 -16.98
CA SER A 49 6.77 10.06 -17.07
C SER A 49 5.37 10.42 -17.62
N ASP A 50 4.63 9.43 -18.05
CA ASP A 50 3.26 9.65 -18.52
C ASP A 50 2.32 9.98 -17.36
N GLU A 51 2.54 9.39 -16.18
CA GLU A 51 1.81 9.70 -14.95
C GLU A 51 2.07 11.14 -14.49
N TYR A 52 3.33 11.64 -14.59
CA TYR A 52 3.66 13.03 -14.29
C TYR A 52 2.91 14.01 -15.22
N LYS A 53 2.93 13.75 -16.53
CA LYS A 53 2.21 14.55 -17.52
C LYS A 53 0.70 14.53 -17.31
N HIS A 54 0.15 13.32 -17.08
CA HIS A 54 -1.26 13.11 -16.78
C HIS A 54 -1.67 13.87 -15.51
N HIS A 55 -0.84 13.78 -14.46
CA HIS A 55 -1.11 14.44 -13.18
C HIS A 55 -1.23 15.96 -13.36
N ILE A 56 -0.23 16.58 -13.99
CA ILE A 56 -0.26 18.03 -14.24
C ILE A 56 -1.47 18.44 -15.08
N ALA A 57 -1.79 17.68 -16.11
CA ALA A 57 -2.91 18.00 -17.00
C ALA A 57 -4.28 17.87 -16.33
N THR A 58 -4.40 16.93 -15.37
CA THR A 58 -5.70 16.59 -14.75
C THR A 58 -5.91 17.27 -13.41
N TYR A 59 -4.87 17.33 -12.57
CA TYR A 59 -4.96 17.79 -11.18
C TYR A 59 -4.14 19.07 -10.90
N GLY A 60 -3.27 19.45 -11.82
CA GLY A 60 -2.35 20.59 -11.65
C GLY A 60 -0.99 20.16 -11.08
N PRO A 61 -0.13 21.16 -10.77
CA PRO A 61 1.23 20.87 -10.30
C PRO A 61 1.24 20.29 -8.88
N GLN A 62 2.22 19.43 -8.60
CA GLN A 62 2.32 18.64 -7.36
C GLN A 62 2.51 19.49 -6.08
N ASN A 63 2.93 20.76 -6.20
CA ASN A 63 2.95 21.71 -5.07
C ASN A 63 1.55 22.27 -4.75
N LYS A 64 0.53 22.04 -5.58
CA LYS A 64 -0.87 22.45 -5.38
C LYS A 64 -1.77 21.28 -5.10
N PHE A 65 -1.55 20.17 -5.80
CA PHE A 65 -2.26 18.92 -5.62
C PHE A 65 -1.24 17.78 -5.65
N GLY A 66 -0.86 17.27 -4.50
CA GLY A 66 0.07 16.16 -4.36
C GLY A 66 -0.63 14.84 -4.09
N TYR A 67 0.15 13.79 -3.86
CA TYR A 67 -0.43 12.45 -3.64
C TYR A 67 -1.36 12.38 -2.42
N LYS A 68 -1.01 13.06 -1.32
CA LYS A 68 -1.86 13.16 -0.12
C LYS A 68 -3.28 13.66 -0.39
N ASP A 69 -3.46 14.46 -1.45
CA ASP A 69 -4.75 15.07 -1.78
C ASP A 69 -5.74 14.06 -2.41
N PHE A 70 -5.26 12.90 -2.82
CA PHE A 70 -6.12 11.77 -3.20
C PHE A 70 -6.74 11.05 -2.00
N ILE A 71 -6.17 11.17 -0.80
CA ILE A 71 -6.66 10.45 0.39
C ILE A 71 -8.14 10.74 0.66
N PRO A 72 -8.61 12.01 0.73
CA PRO A 72 -10.02 12.30 0.96
C PRO A 72 -10.94 11.87 -0.20
N MET A 73 -10.38 11.58 -1.37
CA MET A 73 -11.11 11.08 -2.54
C MET A 73 -11.26 9.56 -2.52
N PHE A 74 -10.42 8.86 -1.77
CA PHE A 74 -10.50 7.41 -1.56
C PHE A 74 -11.59 7.10 -0.53
N LYS A 75 -12.82 6.90 -0.97
CA LYS A 75 -14.00 6.74 -0.09
C LYS A 75 -14.44 5.30 0.14
N ALA A 76 -13.99 4.37 -0.70
CA ALA A 76 -14.34 2.95 -0.65
C ALA A 76 -15.88 2.70 -0.60
N GLU A 77 -16.69 3.52 -1.27
CA GLU A 77 -18.16 3.51 -1.22
C GLU A 77 -18.76 2.16 -1.64
N LYS A 78 -18.09 1.47 -2.55
CA LYS A 78 -18.54 0.17 -3.06
C LYS A 78 -17.84 -1.02 -2.39
N PHE A 79 -17.09 -0.78 -1.32
CA PHE A 79 -16.42 -1.85 -0.59
C PHE A 79 -17.42 -2.63 0.25
N ASP A 80 -17.74 -3.82 -0.22
CA ASP A 80 -18.57 -4.81 0.47
C ASP A 80 -17.72 -6.09 0.65
N PRO A 81 -17.07 -6.27 1.80
CA PRO A 81 -16.20 -7.43 2.03
C PRO A 81 -16.95 -8.74 1.98
N GLN A 82 -18.25 -8.78 2.36
CA GLN A 82 -19.06 -9.98 2.29
C GLN A 82 -19.27 -10.41 0.83
N ALA A 83 -19.68 -9.48 -0.02
CA ALA A 83 -19.88 -9.76 -1.44
C ALA A 83 -18.58 -10.11 -2.16
N TRP A 84 -17.49 -9.42 -1.83
CA TRP A 84 -16.18 -9.70 -2.41
C TRP A 84 -15.73 -11.12 -2.07
N VAL A 85 -15.74 -11.49 -0.79
CA VAL A 85 -15.29 -12.81 -0.35
C VAL A 85 -16.19 -13.93 -0.89
N ALA A 86 -17.51 -13.70 -0.95
CA ALA A 86 -18.44 -14.65 -1.57
C ALA A 86 -18.09 -14.89 -3.06
N LEU A 87 -17.75 -13.83 -3.79
CA LEU A 87 -17.30 -13.93 -5.19
C LEU A 87 -15.98 -14.70 -5.31
N PHE A 88 -14.99 -14.40 -4.46
CA PHE A 88 -13.70 -15.10 -4.45
C PHE A 88 -13.88 -16.60 -4.17
N LYS A 89 -14.71 -16.94 -3.19
CA LYS A 89 -15.03 -18.31 -2.85
C LYS A 89 -15.74 -19.02 -4.00
N LYS A 90 -16.70 -18.34 -4.65
CA LYS A 90 -17.40 -18.86 -5.84
C LYS A 90 -16.45 -19.13 -7.00
N ALA A 91 -15.41 -18.29 -7.17
CA ALA A 91 -14.36 -18.47 -8.15
C ALA A 91 -13.38 -19.62 -7.81
N GLY A 92 -13.48 -20.20 -6.60
CA GLY A 92 -12.64 -21.32 -6.15
C GLY A 92 -11.43 -20.92 -5.33
N ALA A 93 -11.28 -19.65 -4.97
CA ALA A 93 -10.17 -19.20 -4.13
C ALA A 93 -10.16 -19.89 -2.76
N LYS A 94 -8.96 -20.17 -2.26
CA LYS A 94 -8.72 -20.79 -0.95
C LYS A 94 -8.10 -19.83 0.05
N TYR A 95 -7.47 -18.76 -0.44
CA TYR A 95 -6.87 -17.72 0.38
C TYR A 95 -7.00 -16.35 -0.29
N VAL A 96 -6.91 -15.30 0.54
CA VAL A 96 -6.98 -13.90 0.10
C VAL A 96 -5.85 -13.13 0.78
N VAL A 97 -5.11 -12.34 0.00
CA VAL A 97 -3.97 -11.54 0.47
C VAL A 97 -4.15 -10.10 -0.03
N PRO A 98 -4.73 -9.19 0.76
CA PRO A 98 -4.69 -7.78 0.42
C PRO A 98 -3.33 -7.16 0.75
N VAL A 99 -2.99 -6.09 0.04
CA VAL A 99 -1.92 -5.17 0.47
C VAL A 99 -2.42 -4.38 1.67
N ALA A 100 -1.74 -4.52 2.80
CA ALA A 100 -2.05 -3.79 4.03
C ALA A 100 -1.52 -2.35 3.98
N GLU A 101 -0.33 -2.17 3.44
CA GLU A 101 0.31 -0.88 3.18
C GLU A 101 1.23 -1.04 1.97
N HIS A 102 1.04 -0.19 0.96
CA HIS A 102 1.90 -0.16 -0.21
C HIS A 102 3.12 0.74 0.03
N HIS A 103 3.97 0.91 -0.98
CA HIS A 103 5.14 1.80 -0.92
C HIS A 103 4.77 3.27 -0.68
N ASP A 104 3.51 3.65 -0.85
CA ASP A 104 2.98 5.00 -0.65
C ASP A 104 2.87 5.42 0.83
N GLY A 105 3.01 4.47 1.77
CA GLY A 105 2.97 4.73 3.20
C GLY A 105 1.57 4.94 3.77
N PHE A 106 0.50 4.65 3.00
CA PHE A 106 -0.87 4.72 3.51
C PHE A 106 -1.37 3.36 3.97
N ALA A 107 -1.62 3.23 5.28
CA ALA A 107 -2.09 1.99 5.87
C ALA A 107 -3.59 1.77 5.60
N MET A 108 -3.94 0.61 5.03
CA MET A 108 -5.33 0.23 4.73
C MET A 108 -6.07 -0.37 5.94
N TYR A 109 -5.51 -0.24 7.15
CA TYR A 109 -6.02 -0.80 8.40
C TYR A 109 -5.95 0.24 9.54
N LYS A 110 -6.70 -0.01 10.60
CA LYS A 110 -6.63 0.79 11.83
C LYS A 110 -5.29 0.56 12.52
N THR A 111 -4.54 1.64 12.72
CA THR A 111 -3.26 1.61 13.43
C THR A 111 -3.05 2.86 14.28
N SER A 112 -2.31 2.74 15.38
CA SER A 112 -1.83 3.86 16.19
C SER A 112 -0.43 4.32 15.81
N LEU A 113 0.25 3.61 14.90
CA LEU A 113 1.64 3.91 14.50
C LEU A 113 1.73 5.06 13.50
N SER A 114 0.66 5.31 12.75
CA SER A 114 0.59 6.41 11.78
C SER A 114 -0.84 6.95 11.72
N LYS A 115 -0.98 8.28 11.61
CA LYS A 115 -2.28 8.91 11.33
C LYS A 115 -2.72 8.72 9.86
N TRP A 116 -1.80 8.33 8.99
CA TRP A 116 -2.03 8.12 7.56
C TRP A 116 -2.58 6.72 7.32
N ASN A 117 -3.85 6.53 7.68
CA ASN A 117 -4.51 5.24 7.59
C ASN A 117 -5.99 5.38 7.20
N ALA A 118 -6.54 4.30 6.65
CA ALA A 118 -7.90 4.25 6.12
C ALA A 118 -8.99 4.36 7.20
N PHE A 119 -8.66 4.11 8.48
CA PHE A 119 -9.62 4.27 9.58
C PHE A 119 -9.79 5.74 9.98
N ASP A 120 -8.70 6.49 10.04
CA ASP A 120 -8.71 7.90 10.46
C ASP A 120 -8.96 8.86 9.29
N MET A 121 -8.69 8.43 8.04
CA MET A 121 -8.78 9.26 6.84
C MET A 121 -9.50 8.52 5.70
N GLY A 122 -9.87 9.27 4.66
CA GLY A 122 -10.45 8.71 3.44
C GLY A 122 -11.77 7.99 3.70
N PRO A 123 -11.81 6.65 3.65
CA PRO A 123 -13.03 5.88 3.81
C PRO A 123 -13.55 5.82 5.25
N HIS A 124 -12.73 6.19 6.24
CA HIS A 124 -13.02 6.04 7.68
C HIS A 124 -13.46 4.61 8.06
N ARG A 125 -12.74 3.62 7.52
CA ARG A 125 -13.00 2.19 7.73
C ARG A 125 -11.70 1.43 7.94
N ASP A 126 -11.72 0.40 8.78
CA ASP A 126 -10.66 -0.60 8.86
C ASP A 126 -10.81 -1.61 7.72
N VAL A 127 -10.41 -1.20 6.52
CA VAL A 127 -10.64 -1.97 5.27
C VAL A 127 -10.03 -3.37 5.37
N VAL A 128 -8.81 -3.47 5.86
CA VAL A 128 -8.12 -4.76 6.01
C VAL A 128 -8.76 -5.61 7.11
N GLY A 129 -9.11 -4.99 8.26
CA GLY A 129 -9.75 -5.69 9.36
C GLY A 129 -11.13 -6.25 8.99
N GLU A 130 -11.96 -5.45 8.29
CA GLU A 130 -13.26 -5.90 7.80
C GLU A 130 -13.14 -7.05 6.79
N LEU A 131 -12.20 -6.95 5.85
CA LEU A 131 -11.94 -8.02 4.88
C LEU A 131 -11.43 -9.29 5.57
N ALA A 132 -10.51 -9.15 6.54
CA ALA A 132 -9.96 -10.27 7.31
C ALA A 132 -11.05 -11.03 8.07
N ALA A 133 -11.96 -10.30 8.71
CA ALA A 133 -13.08 -10.89 9.44
C ALA A 133 -13.97 -11.71 8.51
N GLU A 134 -14.30 -11.17 7.34
CA GLU A 134 -15.19 -11.84 6.40
C GLU A 134 -14.51 -13.04 5.71
N VAL A 135 -13.21 -12.94 5.36
CA VAL A 135 -12.43 -14.05 4.80
C VAL A 135 -12.42 -15.25 5.75
N LYS A 136 -12.15 -15.00 7.04
CA LYS A 136 -12.16 -16.04 8.08
C LYS A 136 -13.55 -16.63 8.29
N LYS A 137 -14.59 -15.78 8.35
CA LYS A 137 -15.98 -16.19 8.52
C LYS A 137 -16.46 -17.11 7.39
N GLN A 138 -16.05 -16.85 6.14
CA GLN A 138 -16.40 -17.67 4.99
C GLN A 138 -15.47 -18.89 4.78
N GLY A 139 -14.50 -19.11 5.67
CA GLY A 139 -13.64 -20.28 5.71
C GLY A 139 -12.47 -20.28 4.74
N LEU A 140 -12.02 -19.09 4.30
CA LEU A 140 -10.80 -18.93 3.52
C LEU A 140 -9.62 -18.57 4.42
N VAL A 141 -8.40 -18.82 3.94
CA VAL A 141 -7.18 -18.39 4.63
C VAL A 141 -6.92 -16.92 4.32
N PHE A 142 -6.60 -16.14 5.36
CA PHE A 142 -6.25 -14.74 5.23
C PHE A 142 -4.75 -14.54 5.38
N GLY A 143 -4.15 -13.81 4.46
CA GLY A 143 -2.76 -13.33 4.52
C GLY A 143 -2.69 -11.82 4.33
N LEU A 144 -1.51 -11.26 4.52
CA LEU A 144 -1.24 -9.82 4.31
C LEU A 144 0.05 -9.66 3.51
N SER A 145 0.09 -8.61 2.70
CA SER A 145 1.30 -8.12 2.06
C SER A 145 1.59 -6.70 2.53
N SER A 146 2.83 -6.46 2.96
CA SER A 146 3.33 -5.13 3.28
C SER A 146 4.48 -4.79 2.35
N HIS A 147 4.40 -3.62 1.74
CA HIS A 147 5.41 -3.09 0.82
C HIS A 147 6.13 -1.86 1.39
N ARG A 148 5.91 -1.58 2.68
CA ARG A 148 6.41 -0.39 3.37
C ARG A 148 7.92 -0.19 3.28
N ILE A 149 8.71 -1.25 3.17
CA ILE A 149 10.16 -1.15 3.18
C ILE A 149 10.71 -0.25 2.06
N GLU A 150 10.09 -0.27 0.88
CA GLU A 150 10.50 0.58 -0.24
C GLU A 150 10.03 2.03 -0.12
N HIS A 151 9.20 2.36 0.88
CA HIS A 151 8.84 3.74 1.19
C HIS A 151 10.08 4.61 1.47
N TRP A 152 11.20 3.98 1.85
CA TRP A 152 12.50 4.60 2.03
C TRP A 152 12.89 5.55 0.88
N PHE A 153 12.68 5.15 -0.36
CA PHE A 153 13.03 5.92 -1.55
C PHE A 153 11.84 6.27 -2.45
N PHE A 154 10.68 5.71 -2.20
CA PHE A 154 9.58 5.64 -3.17
C PHE A 154 9.17 7.01 -3.72
N LEU A 155 9.19 8.04 -2.91
CA LEU A 155 8.73 9.39 -3.27
C LEU A 155 9.88 10.37 -3.57
N ASN A 156 11.10 9.89 -3.77
CA ASN A 156 12.30 10.71 -3.96
C ASN A 156 12.25 11.66 -5.17
N GLY A 157 11.50 11.31 -6.20
CA GLY A 157 11.32 12.18 -7.37
C GLY A 157 10.74 13.55 -7.00
N GLY A 158 9.85 13.59 -6.01
CA GLY A 158 9.25 14.84 -5.53
C GLY A 158 10.23 15.81 -4.87
N LYS A 159 11.40 15.36 -4.45
CA LYS A 159 12.47 16.25 -3.93
C LYS A 159 13.23 17.00 -5.03
N LYS A 160 13.07 16.60 -6.29
CA LYS A 160 13.87 17.13 -7.41
C LYS A 160 13.25 18.36 -8.09
N PHE A 161 12.06 18.78 -7.64
CA PHE A 161 11.37 19.97 -8.15
C PHE A 161 10.40 20.51 -7.09
N ASP A 162 9.74 21.64 -7.36
CA ASP A 162 8.77 22.27 -6.46
C ASP A 162 7.53 21.36 -6.33
N SER A 163 7.45 20.61 -5.24
CA SER A 163 6.37 19.69 -4.92
C SER A 163 6.06 19.67 -3.42
N ASP A 164 4.92 19.10 -3.06
CA ASP A 164 4.49 18.93 -1.67
C ASP A 164 5.33 17.91 -0.86
N VAL A 165 6.15 17.10 -1.52
CA VAL A 165 7.14 16.22 -0.86
C VAL A 165 8.20 17.05 -0.11
N LEU A 166 8.44 18.30 -0.52
CA LEU A 166 9.36 19.23 0.14
C LEU A 166 8.74 19.94 1.35
N ASP A 167 7.43 19.86 1.55
CA ASP A 167 6.75 20.51 2.67
C ASP A 167 6.98 19.72 3.97
N PRO A 168 7.71 20.29 4.97
CA PRO A 168 8.01 19.60 6.22
C PRO A 168 6.76 19.14 6.99
N LYS A 169 5.61 19.75 6.74
CA LYS A 169 4.32 19.37 7.36
C LYS A 169 3.91 17.94 7.04
N TYR A 170 4.38 17.39 5.92
CA TYR A 170 4.02 16.07 5.42
C TYR A 170 5.18 15.07 5.44
N ASN A 171 6.27 15.37 6.14
CA ASN A 171 7.41 14.46 6.23
C ASN A 171 7.06 13.10 6.85
N ASP A 172 6.07 13.07 7.72
CA ASP A 172 5.56 11.84 8.34
C ASP A 172 4.75 10.97 7.37
N PHE A 173 4.31 11.52 6.23
CA PHE A 173 3.64 10.78 5.17
C PHE A 173 4.57 10.44 4.03
N TYR A 174 5.31 11.44 3.52
CA TYR A 174 6.18 11.23 2.35
C TYR A 174 7.48 10.51 2.70
N GLY A 175 7.75 10.35 3.99
CA GLY A 175 8.89 9.61 4.49
C GLY A 175 10.23 10.27 4.19
N PRO A 176 11.32 9.52 4.36
CA PRO A 176 12.67 10.05 4.16
C PRO A 176 12.97 10.38 2.70
N ALA A 177 12.30 9.71 1.74
CA ALA A 177 12.47 9.90 0.30
C ALA A 177 13.94 9.97 -0.13
N HIS A 178 14.72 8.98 0.28
CA HIS A 178 16.13 8.81 -0.04
C HIS A 178 16.35 8.39 -1.49
N GLU A 179 17.58 8.45 -1.98
CA GLU A 179 17.90 7.85 -3.26
C GLU A 179 17.88 6.31 -3.16
N GLU A 180 17.58 5.62 -4.27
CA GLU A 180 17.43 4.14 -4.29
C GLU A 180 18.67 3.37 -3.85
N ASN A 181 19.86 3.95 -4.09
CA ASN A 181 21.14 3.34 -3.75
C ASN A 181 21.62 3.69 -2.33
N GLU A 182 20.89 4.50 -1.58
CA GLU A 182 21.23 4.78 -0.20
C GLU A 182 20.88 3.58 0.69
N THR A 183 21.83 3.20 1.55
CA THR A 183 21.61 2.13 2.53
C THR A 183 20.59 2.57 3.56
N MET A 184 19.58 1.73 3.77
CA MET A 184 18.58 1.97 4.81
C MET A 184 19.23 2.03 6.19
N SER A 185 18.83 3.01 6.99
CA SER A 185 19.33 3.10 8.36
C SER A 185 18.84 1.94 9.23
N PRO A 186 19.63 1.53 10.25
CA PRO A 186 19.17 0.51 11.20
C PRO A 186 17.87 0.90 11.91
N GLU A 187 17.67 2.18 12.21
CA GLU A 187 16.45 2.70 12.83
C GLU A 187 15.24 2.46 11.92
N TYR A 188 15.32 2.83 10.62
CA TYR A 188 14.25 2.59 9.66
C TYR A 188 13.92 1.11 9.52
N MET A 189 14.96 0.26 9.44
CA MET A 189 14.78 -1.19 9.38
C MET A 189 14.12 -1.76 10.63
N ASN A 190 14.46 -1.25 11.81
CA ASN A 190 13.86 -1.67 13.06
C ASN A 190 12.38 -1.25 13.13
N ASP A 191 12.04 -0.04 12.74
CA ASP A 191 10.65 0.44 12.69
C ASP A 191 9.78 -0.40 11.75
N TRP A 192 10.37 -0.90 10.68
CA TRP A 192 9.66 -1.79 9.76
C TRP A 192 9.47 -3.21 10.31
N LEU A 193 10.42 -3.70 11.12
CA LEU A 193 10.38 -5.06 11.68
C LEU A 193 9.53 -5.18 12.95
N MET A 194 9.17 -4.07 13.61
CA MET A 194 8.35 -4.04 14.83
C MET A 194 6.88 -3.87 14.55
#